data_83897604a951078af3694b9541907a02
#
_entry.id   83897604a951078af3694b9541907a02
#
_cell.length_a   1.000
_cell.length_b   1.000
_cell.length_c   1.000
_cell.angle_alpha   90.00
_cell.angle_beta   90.00
_cell.angle_gamma   90.00
#
_symmetry.space_group_name_H-M   'P 1'
#
loop_
_entity.id
_entity.type
_entity.pdbx_description
1 polymer ?
#
loop_
_entity_poly.entity_id
_entity_poly.type
_entity_poly.pdbx_seq_one_letter_code
_entity_poly.pdbx_strand_id
1 'polypeptide(L)'
;ELASVTVEAVGTGKISISCKGKHREIYLVHKLKMKLLDYCKKKGIRSGAVFITKNGNPVDRSNIWTEMKKNAEKAGVALEKAFPHNLRHFFARVYYSIHKNISQLADILGHSSINTTRIYLATTEEDHVKKLERLDLVV
;
A
#
# COMPACT_ATOMS: atom_id res chain seq x y z
N GLU A 1 -9.97 -3.22 3.13
CA GLU A 1 -8.69 -3.75 3.62
C GLU A 1 -8.25 -3.03 4.91
N LEU A 2 -8.14 -1.69 4.94
CA LEU A 2 -7.69 -0.97 6.14
C LEU A 2 -8.66 -1.16 7.33
N ALA A 3 -9.96 -1.19 7.08
CA ALA A 3 -10.97 -1.45 8.11
C ALA A 3 -10.89 -2.88 8.70
N SER A 4 -10.22 -3.81 8.02
CA SER A 4 -10.04 -5.19 8.49
C SER A 4 -8.79 -5.36 9.35
N VAL A 5 -8.03 -4.29 9.61
CA VAL A 5 -6.85 -4.34 10.46
C VAL A 5 -7.31 -4.27 11.92
N THR A 6 -7.12 -5.36 12.67
CA THR A 6 -7.48 -5.45 14.09
C THR A 6 -6.24 -5.50 14.98
N VAL A 7 -6.41 -5.16 16.26
CA VAL A 7 -5.33 -5.21 17.26
C VAL A 7 -4.76 -6.62 17.37
N GLU A 8 -5.62 -7.63 17.34
CA GLU A 8 -5.26 -9.04 17.40
C GLU A 8 -4.41 -9.44 16.19
N ALA A 9 -4.84 -9.06 14.98
CA ALA A 9 -4.10 -9.32 13.74
C ALA A 9 -2.73 -8.61 13.75
N VAL A 10 -2.67 -7.37 14.22
CA VAL A 10 -1.40 -6.66 14.41
C VAL A 10 -0.51 -7.39 15.42
N GLY A 11 -1.09 -7.90 16.51
CA GLY A 11 -0.37 -8.69 17.53
C GLY A 11 0.31 -9.93 16.96
N THR A 12 -0.36 -10.66 16.07
CA THR A 12 0.24 -11.82 15.38
C THR A 12 1.23 -11.43 14.28
N GLY A 13 1.13 -10.20 13.74
CA GLY A 13 1.89 -9.74 12.59
C GLY A 13 1.34 -10.23 11.23
N LYS A 14 0.15 -10.84 11.23
CA LYS A 14 -0.53 -11.33 10.03
C LYS A 14 -1.94 -10.75 9.96
N ILE A 15 -2.31 -10.22 8.80
CA ILE A 15 -3.64 -9.68 8.55
C ILE A 15 -4.27 -10.49 7.42
N SER A 16 -5.37 -11.17 7.73
CA SER A 16 -6.16 -11.90 6.74
C SER A 16 -7.17 -10.95 6.10
N ILE A 17 -7.14 -10.83 4.80
CA ILE A 17 -8.08 -10.02 4.03
C ILE A 17 -8.91 -10.93 3.15
N SER A 18 -10.22 -10.78 3.24
CA SER A 18 -11.17 -11.40 2.32
C SER A 18 -11.81 -10.32 1.45
N CYS A 19 -11.65 -10.43 0.15
CA CYS A 19 -12.24 -9.50 -0.80
C CYS A 19 -12.71 -10.24 -2.05
N LYS A 20 -13.98 -10.11 -2.39
CA LYS A 20 -14.61 -10.74 -3.57
C LYS A 20 -14.32 -12.25 -3.68
N GLY A 21 -14.45 -12.99 -2.56
CA GLY A 21 -14.21 -14.44 -2.50
C GLY A 21 -12.74 -14.87 -2.54
N LYS A 22 -11.80 -13.93 -2.59
CA LYS A 22 -10.37 -14.22 -2.49
C LYS A 22 -9.86 -13.91 -1.10
N HIS A 23 -9.14 -14.85 -0.52
CA HIS A 23 -8.44 -14.68 0.75
C HIS A 23 -6.97 -14.47 0.50
N ARG A 24 -6.37 -13.52 1.19
CA ARG A 24 -4.92 -13.33 1.20
C ARG A 24 -4.43 -12.93 2.57
N GLU A 25 -3.22 -13.32 2.89
CA GLU A 25 -2.51 -12.88 4.08
C GLU A 25 -1.54 -11.75 3.75
N ILE A 26 -1.52 -10.74 4.59
CA ILE A 26 -0.55 -9.64 4.54
C ILE A 26 0.33 -9.78 5.78
N TYR A 27 1.63 -9.84 5.57
CA TYR A 27 2.62 -9.87 6.64
C TYR A 27 3.08 -8.47 6.99
N LEU A 28 3.01 -8.12 8.26
CA LEU A 28 3.50 -6.84 8.74
C LEU A 28 5.00 -6.90 9.01
N VAL A 29 5.75 -5.99 8.43
CA VAL A 29 7.15 -5.80 8.80
C VAL A 29 7.24 -5.36 10.26
N HIS A 30 8.26 -5.81 10.99
CA HIS A 30 8.40 -5.60 12.43
C HIS A 30 8.24 -4.12 12.84
N LYS A 31 8.90 -3.22 12.13
CA LYS A 31 8.82 -1.77 12.40
C LYS A 31 7.39 -1.21 12.30
N LEU A 32 6.60 -1.69 11.32
CA LEU A 32 5.19 -1.26 11.17
C LEU A 32 4.33 -1.85 12.28
N LYS A 33 4.50 -3.14 12.59
CA LYS A 33 3.82 -3.81 13.71
C LYS A 33 4.00 -3.01 15.01
N MET A 34 5.25 -2.67 15.37
CA MET A 34 5.53 -1.92 16.59
C MET A 34 4.88 -0.54 16.60
N LYS A 35 4.91 0.18 15.47
CA LYS A 35 4.24 1.48 15.35
C LYS A 35 2.72 1.38 15.52
N LEU A 36 2.10 0.34 14.97
CA LEU A 36 0.65 0.13 15.11
C LEU A 36 0.27 -0.22 16.56
N LEU A 37 1.05 -1.04 17.24
CA LEU A 37 0.83 -1.37 18.66
C LEU A 37 0.99 -0.14 19.56
N ASP A 38 2.02 0.69 19.32
CA ASP A 38 2.20 1.95 20.04
C ASP A 38 1.04 2.93 19.79
N TYR A 39 0.59 3.02 18.54
CA TYR A 39 -0.60 3.81 18.19
C TYR A 39 -1.84 3.32 18.96
N CYS A 40 -2.11 2.01 18.97
CA CYS A 40 -3.23 1.43 19.71
C CYS A 40 -3.14 1.78 21.21
N LYS A 41 -1.94 1.63 21.81
CA LYS A 41 -1.70 1.97 23.21
C LYS A 41 -1.98 3.45 23.49
N LYS A 42 -1.46 4.37 22.67
CA LYS A 42 -1.69 5.81 22.81
C LYS A 42 -3.15 6.22 22.65
N LYS A 43 -3.92 5.50 21.83
CA LYS A 43 -5.35 5.73 21.59
C LYS A 43 -6.26 4.96 22.56
N GLY A 44 -5.71 4.11 23.43
CA GLY A 44 -6.50 3.28 24.35
C GLY A 44 -7.27 2.16 23.65
N ILE A 45 -6.89 1.77 22.43
CA ILE A 45 -7.55 0.72 21.64
C ILE A 45 -6.96 -0.63 22.09
N ARG A 46 -7.76 -1.44 22.77
CA ARG A 46 -7.29 -2.71 23.35
C ARG A 46 -7.65 -3.93 22.49
N SER A 47 -8.70 -3.85 21.68
CA SER A 47 -9.19 -4.94 20.83
C SER A 47 -9.98 -4.41 19.65
N GLY A 48 -10.22 -5.24 18.64
CA GLY A 48 -11.00 -4.91 17.46
C GLY A 48 -10.27 -4.00 16.47
N ALA A 49 -11.02 -3.17 15.72
CA ALA A 49 -10.46 -2.34 14.64
C ALA A 49 -9.41 -1.34 15.16
N VAL A 50 -8.25 -1.30 14.51
CA VAL A 50 -7.16 -0.36 14.85
C VAL A 50 -7.51 1.05 14.43
N PHE A 51 -8.13 1.22 13.27
CA PHE A 51 -8.48 2.53 12.74
C PHE A 51 -9.95 2.80 12.99
N ILE A 52 -10.21 3.68 13.96
CA ILE A 52 -11.56 4.06 14.39
C ILE A 52 -11.78 5.56 14.25
N THR A 53 -13.03 5.94 14.04
CA THR A 53 -13.50 7.33 14.08
C THR A 53 -13.54 7.84 15.52
N LYS A 54 -13.81 9.13 15.69
CA LYS A 54 -14.00 9.72 17.04
C LYS A 54 -15.14 9.04 17.85
N ASN A 55 -16.11 8.47 17.15
CA ASN A 55 -17.25 7.77 17.76
C ASN A 55 -16.97 6.27 18.03
N GLY A 56 -15.73 5.80 17.84
CA GLY A 56 -15.35 4.41 18.07
C GLY A 56 -15.68 3.44 16.94
N ASN A 57 -16.32 3.88 15.87
CA ASN A 57 -16.65 3.03 14.71
C ASN A 57 -15.43 2.84 13.81
N PRO A 58 -15.25 1.68 13.17
CA PRO A 58 -14.23 1.49 12.16
C PRO A 58 -14.29 2.56 11.07
N VAL A 59 -13.12 3.04 10.63
CA VAL A 59 -13.05 4.00 9.52
C VAL A 59 -13.55 3.37 8.23
N ASP A 60 -14.30 4.15 7.47
CA ASP A 60 -14.76 3.80 6.14
C ASP A 60 -13.89 4.43 5.04
N ARG A 61 -14.25 4.17 3.77
CA ARG A 61 -13.53 4.71 2.62
C ARG A 61 -13.57 6.23 2.58
N SER A 62 -14.68 6.86 2.98
CA SER A 62 -14.86 8.31 2.97
C SER A 62 -13.96 8.97 4.02
N ASN A 63 -13.88 8.39 5.22
CA ASN A 63 -12.98 8.88 6.27
C ASN A 63 -11.52 8.86 5.81
N ILE A 64 -11.07 7.74 5.20
CA ILE A 64 -9.70 7.60 4.70
C ILE A 64 -9.42 8.64 3.61
N TRP A 65 -10.35 8.82 2.67
CA TRP A 65 -10.23 9.81 1.62
C TRP A 65 -10.08 11.24 2.17
N THR A 66 -10.95 11.60 3.10
CA THR A 66 -10.94 12.94 3.73
C THR A 66 -9.63 13.20 4.47
N GLU A 67 -9.15 12.25 5.25
CA GLU A 67 -7.89 12.41 5.98
C GLU A 67 -6.67 12.44 5.04
N MET A 68 -6.67 11.67 3.96
CA MET A 68 -5.62 11.76 2.95
C MET A 68 -5.55 13.13 2.29
N LYS A 69 -6.70 13.72 1.93
CA LYS A 69 -6.77 15.08 1.36
C LYS A 69 -6.21 16.12 2.32
N LYS A 70 -6.64 16.09 3.58
CA LYS A 70 -6.12 17.01 4.62
C LYS A 70 -4.61 16.90 4.81
N ASN A 71 -4.08 15.67 4.80
CA ASN A 71 -2.65 15.45 4.96
C ASN A 71 -1.86 15.92 3.73
N ALA A 72 -2.39 15.72 2.53
CA ALA A 72 -1.79 16.19 1.29
C ALA A 72 -1.71 17.72 1.26
N GLU A 73 -2.78 18.39 1.66
CA GLU A 73 -2.85 19.85 1.75
C GLU A 73 -1.79 20.42 2.68
N LYS A 74 -1.67 19.83 3.89
CA LYS A 74 -0.62 20.18 4.87
C LYS A 74 0.81 19.92 4.37
N ALA A 75 0.98 18.93 3.51
CA ALA A 75 2.27 18.55 2.96
C ALA A 75 2.60 19.26 1.63
N GLY A 76 1.73 20.15 1.13
CA GLY A 76 1.91 20.81 -0.16
C GLY A 76 1.84 19.86 -1.36
N VAL A 77 1.17 18.70 -1.21
CA VAL A 77 0.98 17.72 -2.29
C VAL A 77 -0.31 18.03 -3.05
N ALA A 78 -0.25 18.00 -4.38
CA ALA A 78 -1.41 18.21 -5.22
C ALA A 78 -2.55 17.23 -4.87
N LEU A 79 -3.74 17.74 -4.58
CA LEU A 79 -4.88 16.96 -4.08
C LEU A 79 -5.33 15.87 -5.05
N GLU A 80 -5.18 16.09 -6.35
CA GLU A 80 -5.46 15.11 -7.40
C GLU A 80 -4.54 13.88 -7.34
N LYS A 81 -3.37 14.01 -6.72
CA LYS A 81 -2.41 12.91 -6.51
C LYS A 81 -2.59 12.19 -5.17
N ALA A 82 -3.40 12.76 -4.27
CA ALA A 82 -3.58 12.27 -2.91
C ALA A 82 -4.74 11.26 -2.82
N PHE A 83 -4.53 10.04 -3.29
CA PHE A 83 -5.51 8.97 -3.18
C PHE A 83 -4.83 7.59 -3.00
N PRO A 84 -5.51 6.60 -2.38
CA PRO A 84 -4.91 5.32 -2.01
C PRO A 84 -4.25 4.58 -3.16
N HIS A 85 -4.81 4.69 -4.37
CA HIS A 85 -4.28 4.01 -5.55
C HIS A 85 -2.90 4.55 -5.96
N ASN A 86 -2.67 5.85 -5.80
CA ASN A 86 -1.34 6.44 -6.04
C ASN A 86 -0.28 5.95 -5.05
N LEU A 87 -0.64 5.73 -3.78
CA LEU A 87 0.27 5.10 -2.82
C LEU A 87 0.64 3.68 -3.25
N ARG A 88 -0.34 2.95 -3.79
CA ARG A 88 -0.12 1.61 -4.34
C ARG A 88 0.80 1.63 -5.56
N HIS A 89 0.61 2.59 -6.48
CA HIS A 89 1.52 2.81 -7.61
C HIS A 89 2.93 3.15 -7.15
N PHE A 90 3.06 4.05 -6.18
CA PHE A 90 4.35 4.42 -5.62
C PHE A 90 5.06 3.20 -5.00
N PHE A 91 4.36 2.43 -4.17
CA PHE A 91 4.89 1.19 -3.62
C PHE A 91 5.36 0.22 -4.70
N ALA A 92 4.55 0.01 -5.74
CA ALA A 92 4.88 -0.89 -6.84
C ALA A 92 6.17 -0.47 -7.55
N ARG A 93 6.33 0.83 -7.84
CA ARG A 93 7.53 1.38 -8.49
C ARG A 93 8.77 1.22 -7.60
N VAL A 94 8.67 1.58 -6.32
CA VAL A 94 9.79 1.44 -5.38
C VAL A 94 10.19 -0.02 -5.21
N TYR A 95 9.23 -0.91 -5.00
CA TYR A 95 9.50 -2.35 -4.88
C TYR A 95 10.19 -2.90 -6.13
N TYR A 96 9.65 -2.59 -7.31
CA TYR A 96 10.21 -3.08 -8.56
C TYR A 96 11.60 -2.47 -8.88
N SER A 97 11.85 -1.23 -8.48
CA SER A 97 13.18 -0.61 -8.67
C SER A 97 14.28 -1.37 -7.94
N ILE A 98 13.94 -1.96 -6.78
CA ILE A 98 14.87 -2.70 -5.92
C ILE A 98 14.97 -4.17 -6.34
N HIS A 99 13.83 -4.85 -6.45
CA HIS A 99 13.78 -6.31 -6.56
C HIS A 99 13.66 -6.83 -7.99
N LYS A 100 13.21 -6.00 -8.96
CA LYS A 100 13.03 -6.36 -10.38
C LYS A 100 12.15 -7.60 -10.65
N ASN A 101 11.39 -8.06 -9.65
CA ASN A 101 10.57 -9.26 -9.73
C ASN A 101 9.07 -8.87 -9.81
N ILE A 102 8.54 -8.88 -11.03
CA ILE A 102 7.16 -8.49 -11.30
C ILE A 102 6.15 -9.53 -10.81
N SER A 103 6.51 -10.82 -10.83
CA SER A 103 5.64 -11.90 -10.37
C SER A 103 5.39 -11.79 -8.87
N GLN A 104 6.47 -11.68 -8.09
CA GLN A 104 6.38 -11.48 -6.64
C GLN A 104 5.64 -10.18 -6.28
N LEU A 105 5.85 -9.11 -7.05
CA LEU A 105 5.10 -7.87 -6.86
C LEU A 105 3.60 -8.07 -7.11
N ALA A 106 3.21 -8.82 -8.14
CA ALA A 106 1.82 -9.13 -8.42
C ALA A 106 1.16 -9.89 -7.25
N ASP A 107 1.87 -10.86 -6.68
CA ASP A 107 1.42 -11.63 -5.51
C ASP A 107 1.22 -10.73 -4.29
N ILE A 108 2.20 -9.87 -3.98
CA ILE A 108 2.12 -8.91 -2.87
C ILE A 108 0.93 -7.96 -3.06
N LEU A 109 0.71 -7.48 -4.27
CA LEU A 109 -0.41 -6.61 -4.59
C LEU A 109 -1.75 -7.36 -4.65
N GLY A 110 -1.75 -8.69 -4.73
CA GLY A 110 -2.94 -9.52 -4.88
C GLY A 110 -3.59 -9.38 -6.25
N HIS A 111 -2.79 -9.15 -7.29
CA HIS A 111 -3.29 -9.12 -8.66
C HIS A 111 -3.44 -10.54 -9.20
N SER A 112 -4.58 -10.83 -9.83
CA SER A 112 -4.82 -12.11 -10.50
C SER A 112 -4.09 -12.25 -11.85
N SER A 113 -3.56 -11.15 -12.38
CA SER A 113 -2.82 -11.09 -13.61
C SER A 113 -1.59 -10.19 -13.50
N ILE A 114 -0.46 -10.67 -13.98
CA ILE A 114 0.80 -9.91 -14.07
C ILE A 114 0.60 -8.66 -14.96
N ASN A 115 -0.27 -8.74 -15.97
CA ASN A 115 -0.55 -7.59 -16.83
C ASN A 115 -1.12 -6.41 -16.06
N THR A 116 -1.94 -6.65 -15.04
CA THR A 116 -2.40 -5.59 -14.14
C THR A 116 -1.22 -4.92 -13.43
N THR A 117 -0.22 -5.68 -13.02
CA THR A 117 0.99 -5.13 -12.38
C THR A 117 1.85 -4.33 -13.36
N ARG A 118 1.93 -4.76 -14.62
CA ARG A 118 2.67 -4.02 -15.67
C ARG A 118 2.18 -2.60 -15.87
N ILE A 119 0.86 -2.36 -15.77
CA ILE A 119 0.28 -1.01 -15.86
C ILE A 119 0.86 -0.06 -14.81
N TYR A 120 1.16 -0.57 -13.60
CA TYR A 120 1.78 0.22 -12.53
C TYR A 120 3.26 0.54 -12.78
N LEU A 121 3.90 -0.24 -13.64
CA LEU A 121 5.30 -0.15 -13.98
C LEU A 121 5.54 0.43 -15.38
N ALA A 122 4.48 0.87 -16.06
CA ALA A 122 4.59 1.44 -17.39
C ALA A 122 5.69 2.52 -17.41
N THR A 123 6.73 2.23 -18.16
CA THR A 123 7.84 3.13 -18.43
C THR A 123 7.51 3.95 -19.67
N THR A 124 7.98 5.17 -19.74
CA THR A 124 7.85 6.01 -20.93
C THR A 124 8.75 5.48 -22.05
N GLU A 125 8.46 5.84 -23.30
CA GLU A 125 9.32 5.50 -24.44
C GLU A 125 10.75 6.00 -24.22
N GLU A 126 10.93 7.17 -23.65
CA GLU A 126 12.23 7.75 -23.27
C GLU A 126 13.01 6.85 -22.29
N ASP A 127 12.34 6.23 -21.33
CA ASP A 127 12.96 5.28 -20.40
C ASP A 127 13.43 4.00 -21.11
N HIS A 128 12.71 3.58 -22.15
CA HIS A 128 13.11 2.44 -23.00
C HIS A 128 14.35 2.76 -23.80
N VAL A 129 14.38 3.93 -24.47
CA VAL A 129 15.54 4.39 -25.25
C VAL A 129 16.78 4.48 -24.38
N LYS A 130 16.70 5.16 -23.21
CA LYS A 130 17.82 5.26 -22.26
C LYS A 130 18.35 3.90 -21.77
N LYS A 131 17.48 2.91 -21.64
CA LYS A 131 17.90 1.55 -21.27
C LYS A 131 18.60 0.83 -22.42
N LEU A 132 18.15 1.03 -23.65
CA LEU A 132 18.78 0.46 -24.83
C LEU A 132 20.16 1.08 -25.08
N GLU A 133 20.29 2.40 -24.94
CA GLU A 133 21.58 3.10 -25.04
C GLU A 133 22.60 2.59 -24.03
N ARG A 134 22.17 2.24 -22.81
CA ARG A 134 23.05 1.67 -21.77
C ARG A 134 23.56 0.26 -22.07
N LEU A 135 22.97 -0.45 -23.03
CA LEU A 135 23.45 -1.78 -23.41
C LEU A 135 24.72 -1.74 -24.24
N ASP A 136 25.03 -0.57 -24.85
CA ASP A 136 26.25 -0.33 -25.66
C ASP A 136 26.56 -1.45 -26.65
N LEU A 137 25.49 -1.93 -27.34
CA LEU A 137 25.56 -3.05 -28.28
C LEU A 137 25.81 -2.62 -29.72
N VAL A 138 25.85 -1.30 -29.97
CA VAL A 138 26.12 -0.73 -31.30
C VAL A 138 27.55 -0.21 -31.27
N VAL A 139 28.42 -0.86 -32.04
CA VAL A 139 29.81 -0.47 -32.26
C VAL A 139 29.88 0.53 -33.39
#